data_0a542a1af63299a22b586a05c29946ed
#
_entry.id   0a542a1af63299a22b586a05c29946ed
#
_cell.length_a   1.000
_cell.length_b   1.000
_cell.length_c   1.000
_cell.angle_alpha   90.00
_cell.angle_beta   90.00
_cell.angle_gamma   90.00
#
_symmetry.space_group_name_H-M   'P 1'
#
loop_
_entity.id
_entity.type
_entity.pdbx_description
1 polymer ?
#
loop_
_entity_poly.entity_id
_entity_poly.type
_entity_poly.pdbx_seq_one_letter_code
_entity_poly.pdbx_strand_id
1 'polypeptide(L)'
;DSIRAGRYEHWEAMFAKKVVQPSDRILELGAGLGFVSTAVCSHTQPEQYTAVEADERLIPHINRTHKRNKIKDVDVIQGAFVSNPETLQTGYVEFGVAKAFWGSGIDKAGHNKATTVRVPAHDISKYIRDNRVNILISDIEGGELDLFRHLDFGPLNRIIMEIHPKVFGLEGVREIFQILDRNNFVYDAQSGHGAVVTFTRV
;
A
#
# COMPACT_ATOMS: atom_id res chain seq x y z
N ASP A 1 -19.74 3.98 -11.23
CA ASP A 1 -19.40 3.25 -10.00
C ASP A 1 -18.35 2.19 -10.36
N SER A 2 -17.06 2.48 -10.07
CA SER A 2 -15.89 1.66 -10.42
C SER A 2 -15.94 0.27 -9.76
N ILE A 3 -16.45 0.19 -8.53
CA ILE A 3 -16.59 -1.07 -7.78
C ILE A 3 -17.56 -2.03 -8.49
N ARG A 4 -18.76 -1.54 -8.87
CA ARG A 4 -19.75 -2.37 -9.60
C ARG A 4 -19.27 -2.77 -10.98
N ALA A 5 -18.45 -1.93 -11.62
CA ALA A 5 -17.87 -2.21 -12.94
C ALA A 5 -16.62 -3.12 -12.86
N GLY A 6 -16.21 -3.57 -11.67
CA GLY A 6 -15.01 -4.40 -11.47
C GLY A 6 -13.70 -3.69 -11.84
N ARG A 7 -13.66 -2.36 -11.74
CA ARG A 7 -12.47 -1.56 -12.10
C ARG A 7 -11.73 -0.99 -10.89
N TYR A 8 -12.28 -1.15 -9.69
CA TYR A 8 -11.68 -0.70 -8.45
C TYR A 8 -10.50 -1.62 -8.10
N GLU A 9 -9.32 -1.07 -7.90
CA GLU A 9 -8.06 -1.79 -7.60
C GLU A 9 -7.79 -3.01 -8.52
N HIS A 10 -8.30 -2.93 -9.76
CA HIS A 10 -8.26 -4.07 -10.70
C HIS A 10 -6.83 -4.43 -11.10
N TRP A 11 -6.00 -3.42 -11.39
CA TRP A 11 -4.65 -3.64 -11.90
C TRP A 11 -3.71 -4.11 -10.79
N GLU A 12 -3.82 -3.54 -9.59
CA GLU A 12 -3.08 -3.97 -8.40
C GLU A 12 -3.36 -5.44 -8.10
N ALA A 13 -4.63 -5.81 -8.04
CA ALA A 13 -5.05 -7.19 -7.80
C ALA A 13 -4.60 -8.14 -8.92
N MET A 14 -4.66 -7.70 -10.19
CA MET A 14 -4.25 -8.49 -11.33
C MET A 14 -2.74 -8.76 -11.31
N PHE A 15 -1.93 -7.73 -11.10
CA PHE A 15 -0.48 -7.87 -11.04
C PHE A 15 -0.03 -8.65 -9.81
N ALA A 16 -0.63 -8.39 -8.65
CA ALA A 16 -0.35 -9.16 -7.44
C ALA A 16 -0.65 -10.65 -7.63
N LYS A 17 -1.80 -11.02 -8.18
CA LYS A 17 -2.12 -12.44 -8.48
C LYS A 17 -1.14 -13.10 -9.44
N LYS A 18 -0.60 -12.34 -10.41
CA LYS A 18 0.35 -12.86 -11.39
C LYS A 18 1.70 -13.22 -10.75
N VAL A 19 2.12 -12.48 -9.73
CA VAL A 19 3.49 -12.54 -9.23
C VAL A 19 3.62 -13.21 -7.86
N VAL A 20 2.56 -13.21 -7.04
CA VAL A 20 2.58 -13.78 -5.70
C VAL A 20 2.68 -15.30 -5.72
N GLN A 21 3.55 -15.85 -4.87
CA GLN A 21 3.76 -17.27 -4.66
C GLN A 21 3.37 -17.68 -3.22
N PRO A 22 3.13 -18.97 -2.94
CA PRO A 22 2.75 -19.43 -1.58
C PRO A 22 3.78 -19.14 -0.49
N SER A 23 5.07 -18.98 -0.86
CA SER A 23 6.15 -18.66 0.09
C SER A 23 6.31 -17.16 0.38
N ASP A 24 5.50 -16.31 -0.25
CA ASP A 24 5.66 -14.86 -0.10
C ASP A 24 5.03 -14.35 1.19
N ARG A 25 5.62 -13.28 1.70
CA ARG A 25 5.20 -12.53 2.88
C ARG A 25 4.91 -11.10 2.45
N ILE A 26 3.64 -10.73 2.49
CA ILE A 26 3.11 -9.54 1.84
C ILE A 26 2.75 -8.47 2.86
N LEU A 27 3.10 -7.23 2.56
CA LEU A 27 2.59 -6.04 3.22
C LEU A 27 1.83 -5.19 2.19
N GLU A 28 0.53 -5.00 2.42
CA GLU A 28 -0.34 -4.12 1.64
C GLU A 28 -0.60 -2.84 2.42
N LEU A 29 -0.30 -1.69 1.83
CA LEU A 29 -0.55 -0.36 2.38
C LEU A 29 -1.67 0.31 1.58
N GLY A 30 -2.71 0.78 2.27
CA GLY A 30 -3.91 1.33 1.66
C GLY A 30 -4.89 0.23 1.25
N ALA A 31 -5.27 -0.66 2.18
CA ALA A 31 -6.10 -1.81 1.88
C ALA A 31 -7.55 -1.48 1.46
N GLY A 32 -7.99 -0.24 1.64
CA GLY A 32 -9.29 0.26 1.18
C GLY A 32 -10.47 -0.60 1.65
N LEU A 33 -11.05 -1.37 0.76
CA LEU A 33 -12.15 -2.30 1.06
C LEU A 33 -11.70 -3.76 1.17
N GLY A 34 -10.39 -4.04 1.16
CA GLY A 34 -9.80 -5.38 1.18
C GLY A 34 -9.97 -6.14 -0.13
N PHE A 35 -10.00 -5.43 -1.25
CA PHE A 35 -10.18 -6.04 -2.56
C PHE A 35 -8.92 -6.78 -3.03
N VAL A 36 -7.75 -6.13 -2.93
CA VAL A 36 -6.48 -6.72 -3.38
C VAL A 36 -6.13 -7.93 -2.55
N SER A 37 -6.14 -7.83 -1.21
CA SER A 37 -5.91 -8.95 -0.30
C SER A 37 -6.87 -10.12 -0.55
N THR A 38 -8.17 -9.83 -0.77
CA THR A 38 -9.15 -10.85 -1.13
C THR A 38 -8.81 -11.54 -2.44
N ALA A 39 -8.46 -10.77 -3.48
CA ALA A 39 -8.16 -11.31 -4.80
C ALA A 39 -6.89 -12.18 -4.79
N VAL A 40 -5.86 -11.75 -4.08
CA VAL A 40 -4.60 -12.51 -3.93
C VAL A 40 -4.86 -13.78 -3.14
N CYS A 41 -5.42 -13.70 -1.94
CA CYS A 41 -5.61 -14.86 -1.05
C CYS A 41 -6.65 -15.86 -1.57
N SER A 42 -7.57 -15.45 -2.45
CA SER A 42 -8.46 -16.37 -3.17
C SER A 42 -7.75 -17.13 -4.30
N HIS A 43 -6.65 -16.61 -4.82
CA HIS A 43 -5.88 -17.18 -5.91
C HIS A 43 -4.68 -17.99 -5.42
N THR A 44 -3.92 -17.39 -4.52
CA THR A 44 -2.71 -17.96 -3.91
C THR A 44 -2.81 -17.75 -2.40
N GLN A 45 -2.43 -18.75 -1.60
CA GLN A 45 -2.34 -18.59 -0.14
C GLN A 45 -0.88 -18.28 0.22
N PRO A 46 -0.50 -16.99 0.35
CA PRO A 46 0.84 -16.61 0.74
C PRO A 46 1.14 -17.05 2.18
N GLU A 47 2.40 -17.15 2.53
CA GLU A 47 2.84 -17.54 3.89
C GLU A 47 2.34 -16.52 4.93
N GLN A 48 2.34 -15.23 4.58
CA GLN A 48 1.80 -14.15 5.40
C GLN A 48 1.19 -13.06 4.52
N TYR A 49 0.06 -12.54 4.94
CA TYR A 49 -0.51 -11.34 4.36
C TYR A 49 -0.92 -10.36 5.45
N THR A 50 -0.41 -9.14 5.38
CA THR A 50 -0.79 -8.04 6.26
C THR A 50 -1.37 -6.90 5.43
N ALA A 51 -2.62 -6.56 5.71
CA ALA A 51 -3.34 -5.46 5.08
C ALA A 51 -3.44 -4.28 6.06
N VAL A 52 -2.99 -3.11 5.63
CA VAL A 52 -2.92 -1.90 6.47
C VAL A 52 -3.86 -0.84 5.90
N GLU A 53 -4.68 -0.27 6.78
CA GLU A 53 -5.61 0.81 6.41
C GLU A 53 -5.58 1.93 7.46
N ALA A 54 -5.43 3.16 6.99
CA ALA A 54 -5.38 4.34 7.85
C ALA A 54 -6.78 4.78 8.32
N ASP A 55 -7.78 4.69 7.45
CA ASP A 55 -9.15 5.06 7.75
C ASP A 55 -9.85 3.96 8.58
N GLU A 56 -9.97 4.17 9.89
CA GLU A 56 -10.60 3.21 10.82
C GLU A 56 -12.02 2.80 10.40
N ARG A 57 -12.72 3.65 9.66
CA ARG A 57 -14.08 3.37 9.16
C ARG A 57 -14.10 2.22 8.17
N LEU A 58 -12.97 1.95 7.49
CA LEU A 58 -12.86 0.91 6.49
C LEU A 58 -12.53 -0.47 7.09
N ILE A 59 -11.94 -0.55 8.27
CA ILE A 59 -11.59 -1.82 8.93
C ILE A 59 -12.76 -2.80 9.01
N PRO A 60 -14.00 -2.39 9.44
CA PRO A 60 -15.15 -3.30 9.42
C PRO A 60 -15.54 -3.76 8.00
N HIS A 61 -15.28 -2.93 6.99
CA HIS A 61 -15.56 -3.28 5.58
C HIS A 61 -14.57 -4.30 5.06
N ILE A 62 -13.28 -4.14 5.32
CA ILE A 62 -12.23 -5.12 5.00
C ILE A 62 -12.60 -6.47 5.60
N ASN A 63 -12.84 -6.52 6.91
CA ASN A 63 -13.21 -7.74 7.62
C ASN A 63 -14.48 -8.42 7.03
N ARG A 64 -15.47 -7.61 6.63
CA ARG A 64 -16.68 -8.12 5.98
C ARG A 64 -16.39 -8.70 4.60
N THR A 65 -15.52 -8.04 3.81
CA THR A 65 -15.10 -8.51 2.49
C THR A 65 -14.38 -9.85 2.62
N HIS A 66 -13.40 -9.94 3.53
CA HIS A 66 -12.68 -11.18 3.82
C HIS A 66 -13.63 -12.30 4.25
N LYS A 67 -14.50 -12.03 5.23
CA LYS A 67 -15.48 -13.02 5.71
C LYS A 67 -16.39 -13.57 4.59
N ARG A 68 -16.91 -12.68 3.74
CA ARG A 68 -17.80 -13.07 2.61
C ARG A 68 -17.08 -13.94 1.58
N ASN A 69 -15.78 -13.70 1.38
CA ASN A 69 -14.96 -14.45 0.44
C ASN A 69 -14.20 -15.61 1.10
N LYS A 70 -14.47 -15.91 2.38
CA LYS A 70 -13.86 -16.99 3.16
C LYS A 70 -12.34 -16.85 3.32
N ILE A 71 -11.82 -15.62 3.25
CA ILE A 71 -10.43 -15.30 3.54
C ILE A 71 -10.25 -15.30 5.06
N LYS A 72 -9.24 -16.02 5.56
CA LYS A 72 -9.01 -16.20 7.01
C LYS A 72 -7.66 -15.72 7.48
N ASP A 73 -6.65 -15.80 6.62
CA ASP A 73 -5.25 -15.67 7.00
C ASP A 73 -4.67 -14.32 6.50
N VAL A 74 -5.42 -13.23 6.78
CA VAL A 74 -5.00 -11.85 6.53
C VAL A 74 -5.05 -11.08 7.85
N ASP A 75 -3.90 -10.58 8.29
CA ASP A 75 -3.81 -9.67 9.42
C ASP A 75 -4.20 -8.26 8.96
N VAL A 76 -5.19 -7.66 9.64
CA VAL A 76 -5.64 -6.30 9.32
C VAL A 76 -5.18 -5.35 10.42
N ILE A 77 -4.34 -4.37 10.04
CA ILE A 77 -3.80 -3.35 10.95
C ILE A 77 -4.42 -2.00 10.63
N GLN A 78 -5.02 -1.34 11.64
CA GLN A 78 -5.42 0.05 11.54
C GLN A 78 -4.20 0.94 11.86
N GLY A 79 -3.79 1.79 10.90
CA GLY A 79 -2.64 2.67 11.08
C GLY A 79 -2.04 3.12 9.75
N ALA A 80 -0.95 3.86 9.84
CA ALA A 80 -0.12 4.25 8.71
C ALA A 80 1.30 3.72 8.91
N PHE A 81 1.85 3.05 7.93
CA PHE A 81 3.25 2.67 7.92
C PHE A 81 4.07 3.78 7.28
N VAL A 82 5.08 4.25 8.01
CA VAL A 82 5.94 5.37 7.62
C VAL A 82 7.41 4.99 7.79
N SER A 83 8.28 5.66 7.04
CA SER A 83 9.73 5.49 7.14
C SER A 83 10.42 6.74 7.69
N ASN A 84 9.75 7.89 7.66
CA ASN A 84 10.29 9.19 8.09
C ASN A 84 10.55 9.19 9.61
N PRO A 85 11.82 9.41 10.07
CA PRO A 85 12.16 9.38 11.48
C PRO A 85 11.44 10.41 12.33
N GLU A 86 11.17 11.60 11.79
CA GLU A 86 10.45 12.66 12.51
C GLU A 86 9.00 12.24 12.79
N THR A 87 8.34 11.66 11.79
CA THR A 87 6.97 11.13 11.94
C THR A 87 6.93 9.98 12.93
N LEU A 88 7.93 9.10 12.92
CA LEU A 88 8.02 8.01 13.89
C LEU A 88 8.18 8.50 15.32
N GLN A 89 8.90 9.61 15.55
CA GLN A 89 9.03 10.23 16.87
C GLN A 89 7.71 10.78 17.40
N THR A 90 6.81 11.27 16.55
CA THR A 90 5.49 11.73 16.96
C THR A 90 4.56 10.59 17.34
N GLY A 91 4.76 9.40 16.77
CA GLY A 91 3.93 8.22 16.95
C GLY A 91 2.58 8.27 16.20
N TYR A 92 2.32 9.31 15.41
CA TYR A 92 1.10 9.43 14.61
C TYR A 92 1.35 10.23 13.33
N VAL A 93 0.44 10.07 12.36
CA VAL A 93 0.31 10.92 11.19
C VAL A 93 -1.01 11.70 11.25
N GLU A 94 -1.03 12.90 10.69
CA GLU A 94 -2.27 13.63 10.41
C GLU A 94 -2.86 13.12 9.11
N PHE A 95 -4.07 12.58 9.15
CA PHE A 95 -4.74 11.95 8.03
C PHE A 95 -6.05 12.66 7.71
N GLY A 96 -6.21 13.06 6.45
CA GLY A 96 -7.41 13.72 5.96
C GLY A 96 -8.47 12.69 5.57
N VAL A 97 -9.55 12.63 6.36
CA VAL A 97 -10.69 11.74 6.13
C VAL A 97 -11.74 12.44 5.28
N ALA A 98 -11.89 12.02 4.03
CA ALA A 98 -12.91 12.55 3.12
C ALA A 98 -14.26 11.83 3.30
N LYS A 99 -15.36 12.46 2.82
CA LYS A 99 -16.67 11.79 2.78
C LYS A 99 -16.68 10.56 1.86
N ALA A 100 -16.01 10.66 0.73
CA ALA A 100 -15.76 9.53 -0.16
C ALA A 100 -14.40 8.92 0.22
N PHE A 101 -14.35 7.65 0.59
CA PHE A 101 -13.16 7.02 1.18
C PHE A 101 -11.92 7.09 0.25
N TRP A 102 -12.10 6.98 -1.07
CA TRP A 102 -11.02 7.14 -2.06
C TRP A 102 -10.41 8.56 -2.15
N GLY A 103 -10.93 9.52 -1.43
CA GLY A 103 -10.39 10.88 -1.35
C GLY A 103 -9.67 11.15 -0.03
N SER A 104 -9.46 10.13 0.80
CA SER A 104 -8.71 10.24 2.06
C SER A 104 -7.22 10.09 1.80
N GLY A 105 -6.35 10.72 2.61
CA GLY A 105 -4.90 10.61 2.45
C GLY A 105 -4.14 11.53 3.41
N ILE A 106 -2.85 11.31 3.55
CA ILE A 106 -1.98 12.13 4.42
C ILE A 106 -1.86 13.55 3.85
N ASP A 107 -1.75 13.72 2.55
CA ASP A 107 -1.70 15.01 1.86
C ASP A 107 -3.04 15.77 1.89
N LYS A 108 -4.12 15.13 2.31
CA LYS A 108 -5.46 15.73 2.44
C LYS A 108 -5.70 16.35 3.82
N ALA A 109 -4.79 16.14 4.78
CA ALA A 109 -4.89 16.77 6.10
C ALA A 109 -4.92 18.30 5.98
N GLY A 110 -5.90 18.93 6.65
CA GLY A 110 -6.07 20.38 6.57
C GLY A 110 -6.80 20.94 5.35
N HIS A 111 -7.16 20.12 4.35
CA HIS A 111 -8.01 20.58 3.26
C HIS A 111 -9.47 20.78 3.68
N ASN A 112 -10.11 21.86 3.20
CA ASN A 112 -11.46 22.33 3.61
C ASN A 112 -12.61 21.32 3.53
N LYS A 113 -12.41 20.14 2.95
CA LYS A 113 -13.43 19.10 2.77
C LYS A 113 -13.13 17.80 3.51
N ALA A 114 -11.99 17.72 4.20
CA ALA A 114 -11.59 16.55 4.96
C ALA A 114 -11.57 16.87 6.46
N THR A 115 -11.99 15.92 7.28
CA THR A 115 -11.76 15.97 8.72
C THR A 115 -10.38 15.40 8.98
N THR A 116 -9.50 16.16 9.64
CA THR A 116 -8.18 15.66 10.02
C THR A 116 -8.29 14.84 11.29
N VAL A 117 -7.75 13.62 11.24
CA VAL A 117 -7.65 12.71 12.40
C VAL A 117 -6.19 12.28 12.59
N ARG A 118 -5.87 11.87 13.82
CA ARG A 118 -4.56 11.28 14.12
C ARG A 118 -4.64 9.76 13.96
N VAL A 119 -3.74 9.22 13.16
CA VAL A 119 -3.65 7.78 12.87
C VAL A 119 -2.32 7.28 13.42
N PRO A 120 -2.27 6.12 14.13
CA PRO A 120 -1.02 5.54 14.63
C PRO A 120 0.01 5.37 13.52
N ALA A 121 1.25 5.80 13.78
CA ALA A 121 2.39 5.62 12.88
C ALA A 121 3.19 4.39 13.27
N HIS A 122 3.46 3.51 12.31
CA HIS A 122 4.24 2.30 12.47
C HIS A 122 5.51 2.37 11.62
N ASP A 123 6.63 1.89 12.15
CA ASP A 123 7.90 1.81 11.42
C ASP A 123 7.84 0.69 10.39
N ILE A 124 7.74 1.08 9.11
CA ILE A 124 7.69 0.14 7.99
C ILE A 124 9.00 -0.65 7.87
N SER A 125 10.15 -0.01 8.03
CA SER A 125 11.46 -0.63 7.86
C SER A 125 11.68 -1.73 8.92
N LYS A 126 11.30 -1.44 10.16
CA LYS A 126 11.31 -2.44 11.23
C LYS A 126 10.36 -3.59 10.93
N TYR A 127 9.13 -3.28 10.50
CA TYR A 127 8.11 -4.30 10.20
C TYR A 127 8.57 -5.25 9.08
N ILE A 128 9.10 -4.69 7.99
CA ILE A 128 9.61 -5.47 6.84
C ILE A 128 10.70 -6.45 7.29
N ARG A 129 11.65 -6.00 8.11
CA ARG A 129 12.72 -6.87 8.62
C ARG A 129 12.19 -7.96 9.56
N ASP A 130 11.41 -7.56 10.56
CA ASP A 130 10.96 -8.48 11.62
C ASP A 130 10.04 -9.58 11.06
N ASN A 131 9.23 -9.24 10.05
CA ASN A 131 8.30 -10.16 9.42
C ASN A 131 8.83 -10.75 8.11
N ARG A 132 10.06 -10.43 7.69
CA ARG A 132 10.68 -10.89 6.43
C ARG A 132 9.78 -10.64 5.22
N VAL A 133 9.13 -9.48 5.19
CA VAL A 133 8.26 -9.09 4.08
C VAL A 133 9.09 -9.00 2.80
N ASN A 134 8.70 -9.73 1.76
CA ASN A 134 9.40 -9.72 0.48
C ASN A 134 8.58 -9.09 -0.66
N ILE A 135 7.28 -8.87 -0.47
CA ILE A 135 6.43 -8.12 -1.41
C ILE A 135 5.76 -6.95 -0.70
N LEU A 136 5.93 -5.76 -1.25
CA LEU A 136 5.20 -4.56 -0.86
C LEU A 136 4.16 -4.22 -1.93
N ILE A 137 2.90 -4.07 -1.52
CA ILE A 137 1.82 -3.51 -2.35
C ILE A 137 1.44 -2.18 -1.73
N SER A 138 1.37 -1.10 -2.52
CA SER A 138 1.15 0.25 -1.98
C SER A 138 0.24 1.08 -2.88
N ASP A 139 -0.87 1.53 -2.30
CA ASP A 139 -1.75 2.56 -2.82
C ASP A 139 -2.12 3.48 -1.65
N ILE A 140 -1.30 4.51 -1.40
CA ILE A 140 -1.41 5.40 -0.23
C ILE A 140 -1.67 6.87 -0.60
N GLU A 141 -2.25 7.05 -1.79
CA GLU A 141 -2.82 8.32 -2.24
C GLU A 141 -1.84 9.51 -2.17
N GLY A 142 -0.56 9.28 -2.51
CA GLY A 142 0.46 10.32 -2.60
C GLY A 142 1.53 10.31 -1.51
N GLY A 143 1.46 9.39 -0.56
CA GLY A 143 2.49 9.19 0.48
C GLY A 143 3.75 8.44 0.01
N GLU A 144 3.75 7.91 -1.23
CA GLU A 144 4.78 7.01 -1.73
C GLU A 144 6.17 7.66 -1.73
N LEU A 145 6.27 8.93 -2.13
CA LEU A 145 7.56 9.60 -2.23
C LEU A 145 8.24 9.74 -0.86
N ASP A 146 7.51 10.17 0.18
CA ASP A 146 8.05 10.28 1.54
C ASP A 146 8.41 8.90 2.10
N LEU A 147 7.55 7.90 1.83
CA LEU A 147 7.79 6.52 2.22
C LEU A 147 9.11 5.99 1.65
N PHE A 148 9.38 6.14 0.36
CA PHE A 148 10.56 5.57 -0.28
C PHE A 148 11.85 6.32 0.06
N ARG A 149 11.80 7.61 0.41
CA ARG A 149 12.98 8.41 0.77
C ARG A 149 13.77 7.84 1.95
N HIS A 150 13.10 7.24 2.91
CA HIS A 150 13.71 6.77 4.16
C HIS A 150 13.56 5.25 4.37
N LEU A 151 12.99 4.54 3.38
CA LEU A 151 12.74 3.10 3.48
C LEU A 151 14.05 2.30 3.48
N ASP A 152 14.21 1.44 4.49
CA ASP A 152 15.13 0.32 4.43
C ASP A 152 14.43 -0.85 3.72
N PHE A 153 14.85 -1.12 2.50
CA PHE A 153 14.23 -2.12 1.64
C PHE A 153 14.42 -3.57 2.10
N GLY A 154 15.41 -3.81 3.00
CA GLY A 154 15.61 -5.12 3.63
C GLY A 154 15.44 -6.30 2.66
N PRO A 155 14.58 -7.29 3.01
CA PRO A 155 14.31 -8.48 2.19
C PRO A 155 13.34 -8.25 1.03
N LEU A 156 12.83 -7.03 0.82
CA LEU A 156 11.92 -6.77 -0.31
C LEU A 156 12.58 -7.17 -1.63
N ASN A 157 11.86 -7.92 -2.43
CA ASN A 157 12.27 -8.30 -3.78
C ASN A 157 11.26 -7.87 -4.85
N ARG A 158 10.06 -7.44 -4.44
CA ARG A 158 9.03 -6.94 -5.35
C ARG A 158 8.21 -5.84 -4.73
N ILE A 159 7.88 -4.84 -5.55
CA ILE A 159 7.03 -3.71 -5.17
C ILE A 159 5.99 -3.52 -6.26
N ILE A 160 4.73 -3.49 -5.88
CA ILE A 160 3.59 -3.14 -6.73
C ILE A 160 3.00 -1.87 -6.14
N MET A 161 2.90 -0.79 -6.92
CA MET A 161 2.36 0.46 -6.38
C MET A 161 1.56 1.25 -7.41
N GLU A 162 0.56 2.00 -6.94
CA GLU A 162 0.00 3.10 -7.70
C GLU A 162 0.84 4.37 -7.47
N ILE A 163 1.17 5.07 -8.56
CA ILE A 163 1.93 6.33 -8.52
C ILE A 163 0.96 7.50 -8.65
N HIS A 164 1.11 8.53 -7.80
CA HIS A 164 0.25 9.70 -7.75
C HIS A 164 0.96 10.99 -8.26
N PRO A 165 1.22 11.13 -9.59
CA PRO A 165 1.95 12.27 -10.13
C PRO A 165 1.26 13.61 -9.90
N LYS A 166 -0.04 13.61 -9.64
CA LYS A 166 -0.81 14.83 -9.32
C LYS A 166 -0.45 15.39 -7.94
N VAL A 167 0.12 14.57 -7.05
CA VAL A 167 0.52 14.97 -5.70
C VAL A 167 1.95 15.49 -5.69
N PHE A 168 2.91 14.73 -6.25
CA PHE A 168 4.33 15.05 -6.15
C PHE A 168 4.99 15.39 -7.51
N GLY A 169 4.23 15.52 -8.59
CA GLY A 169 4.72 15.91 -9.92
C GLY A 169 5.60 14.86 -10.58
N LEU A 170 6.07 15.16 -11.80
CA LEU A 170 6.97 14.26 -12.53
C LEU A 170 8.36 14.18 -11.89
N GLU A 171 8.80 15.22 -11.18
CA GLU A 171 10.07 15.21 -10.45
C GLU A 171 10.02 14.19 -9.30
N GLY A 172 8.89 14.10 -8.57
CA GLY A 172 8.72 13.09 -7.53
C GLY A 172 8.66 11.68 -8.12
N VAL A 173 8.00 11.49 -9.27
CA VAL A 173 8.06 10.21 -10.00
C VAL A 173 9.49 9.84 -10.33
N ARG A 174 10.26 10.78 -10.91
CA ARG A 174 11.67 10.55 -11.21
C ARG A 174 12.47 10.16 -9.97
N GLU A 175 12.24 10.83 -8.85
CA GLU A 175 12.94 10.56 -7.59
C GLU A 175 12.63 9.14 -7.08
N ILE A 176 11.37 8.70 -7.10
CA ILE A 176 10.98 7.32 -6.73
C ILE A 176 11.74 6.31 -7.59
N PHE A 177 11.75 6.47 -8.91
CA PHE A 177 12.47 5.55 -9.81
C PHE A 177 13.97 5.53 -9.53
N GLN A 178 14.59 6.69 -9.25
CA GLN A 178 16.01 6.76 -8.87
C GLN A 178 16.30 6.08 -7.54
N ILE A 179 15.41 6.19 -6.54
CA ILE A 179 15.56 5.51 -5.25
C ILE A 179 15.49 3.99 -5.47
N LEU A 180 14.53 3.52 -6.25
CA LEU A 180 14.36 2.11 -6.55
C LEU A 180 15.55 1.53 -7.33
N ASP A 181 16.03 2.24 -8.35
CA ASP A 181 17.22 1.86 -9.12
C ASP A 181 18.47 1.71 -8.24
N ARG A 182 18.73 2.67 -7.34
CA ARG A 182 19.84 2.59 -6.36
C ARG A 182 19.75 1.40 -5.42
N ASN A 183 18.55 0.86 -5.23
CA ASN A 183 18.27 -0.32 -4.39
C ASN A 183 18.12 -1.61 -5.22
N ASN A 184 18.61 -1.59 -6.48
CA ASN A 184 18.61 -2.70 -7.44
C ASN A 184 17.20 -3.17 -7.85
N PHE A 185 16.20 -2.29 -7.83
CA PHE A 185 14.89 -2.59 -8.38
C PHE A 185 14.78 -2.08 -9.81
N VAL A 186 14.30 -2.94 -10.70
CA VAL A 186 14.01 -2.61 -12.10
C VAL A 186 12.53 -2.66 -12.37
N TYR A 187 12.06 -1.77 -13.24
CA TYR A 187 10.66 -1.73 -13.68
C TYR A 187 10.29 -2.99 -14.48
N ASP A 188 9.26 -3.69 -14.06
CA ASP A 188 8.69 -4.83 -14.79
C ASP A 188 7.57 -4.35 -15.73
N ALA A 189 7.92 -4.12 -16.98
CA ALA A 189 6.98 -3.66 -18.01
C ALA A 189 5.85 -4.66 -18.34
N GLN A 190 5.98 -5.93 -17.92
CA GLN A 190 4.94 -6.94 -18.13
C GLN A 190 3.86 -6.93 -17.01
N SER A 191 4.13 -6.21 -15.94
CA SER A 191 3.26 -6.11 -14.77
C SER A 191 3.04 -4.65 -14.39
N GLY A 192 2.67 -3.83 -15.38
CA GLY A 192 2.33 -2.41 -15.19
C GLY A 192 1.23 -1.97 -16.14
N HIS A 193 0.36 -1.06 -15.67
CA HIS A 193 -0.68 -0.42 -16.49
C HIS A 193 -1.07 0.94 -15.90
N GLY A 194 -0.96 2.00 -16.71
CA GLY A 194 -1.32 3.35 -16.27
C GLY A 194 -0.43 3.83 -15.12
N ALA A 195 -1.06 4.14 -13.99
CA ALA A 195 -0.37 4.57 -12.77
C ALA A 195 0.15 3.40 -11.93
N VAL A 196 -0.35 2.19 -12.16
CA VAL A 196 0.09 0.99 -11.42
C VAL A 196 1.34 0.40 -12.05
N VAL A 197 2.40 0.33 -11.28
CA VAL A 197 3.73 -0.13 -11.72
C VAL A 197 4.25 -1.22 -10.79
N THR A 198 5.04 -2.13 -11.38
CA THR A 198 5.72 -3.18 -10.62
C THR A 198 7.22 -3.06 -10.79
N PHE A 199 7.93 -3.26 -9.70
CA PHE A 199 9.38 -3.33 -9.66
C PHE A 199 9.84 -4.66 -9.08
N THR A 200 10.91 -5.20 -9.64
CA THR A 200 11.53 -6.45 -9.18
C THR A 200 13.00 -6.19 -8.89
N ARG A 201 13.49 -6.70 -7.76
CA ARG A 201 14.91 -6.62 -7.41
C ARG A 201 15.71 -7.61 -8.25
N VAL A 202 16.87 -7.18 -8.79
CA VAL A 202 17.82 -7.97 -9.60
C VAL A 202 19.15 -8.12 -8.87
#